data_7b9d3313716df3033495184d89ff08f4
#
_entry.id   7b9d3313716df3033495184d89ff08f4
#
_cell.length_a   1.000
_cell.length_b   1.000
_cell.length_c   1.000
_cell.angle_alpha   90.00
_cell.angle_beta   90.00
_cell.angle_gamma   90.00
#
_symmetry.space_group_name_H-M   'P 1'
#
loop_
_entity.id
_entity.type
_entity.pdbx_description
1 polymer ?
#
loop_
_entity_poly.entity_id
_entity_poly.type
_entity_poly.pdbx_seq_one_letter_code
_entity_poly.pdbx_strand_id
1 'polypeptide(L)'
;AAAGNEWGATVDFFCGDAGRANRADDPEIKPTRVFDNLYALGRTSTVVWALTTPDGILLIDALYPDQLESVLLPQLRAAGLDANRVRYVLVAHGHADHFGAPSYFQQRGARVGLSDADWNLIENPPAPPARAPPAPPAAGLPPPRRDVVVADGVPISFGGVEITPVLIPGHTPGALGFVFRVMDGTQAHTAALFGGSILLSNRISDDGLRQYVQSLQRFGAVTQRLGVDVEIQNHPLYDGFPQKLERLAARRAGDAHPFVVGTGAYQRFVTVMSECANAQLARR
;
A
#
# COMPACT_ATOMS: atom_id res chain seq x y z
N ALA A 1 11.88 7.98 21.64
CA ALA A 1 13.27 8.35 21.29
C ALA A 1 13.70 7.87 19.88
N ALA A 2 13.02 6.86 19.31
CA ALA A 2 13.37 6.33 17.98
C ALA A 2 12.76 7.11 16.80
N ALA A 3 11.69 7.87 17.03
CA ALA A 3 10.86 8.43 15.95
C ALA A 3 11.50 9.62 15.22
N GLY A 4 12.38 10.39 15.86
CA GLY A 4 12.66 11.73 15.37
C GLY A 4 11.38 12.59 15.36
N ASN A 5 11.48 13.86 15.01
CA ASN A 5 10.32 14.75 14.96
C ASN A 5 9.40 14.47 13.77
N GLU A 6 9.90 13.83 12.71
CA GLU A 6 9.16 13.55 11.47
C GLU A 6 8.10 12.46 11.60
N TRP A 7 8.18 11.57 12.60
CA TRP A 7 7.30 10.41 12.77
C TRP A 7 6.39 10.50 14.00
N GLY A 8 6.11 11.70 14.52
CA GLY A 8 5.23 11.91 15.67
C GLY A 8 3.83 11.34 15.44
N ALA A 9 3.20 11.67 14.32
CA ALA A 9 1.87 11.15 13.96
C ALA A 9 1.86 9.61 13.81
N THR A 10 2.95 9.02 13.33
CA THR A 10 3.12 7.56 13.23
C THR A 10 3.16 6.92 14.62
N VAL A 11 3.90 7.53 15.57
CA VAL A 11 3.93 7.07 16.96
C VAL A 11 2.52 7.14 17.59
N ASP A 12 1.83 8.27 17.43
CA ASP A 12 0.49 8.47 17.99
C ASP A 12 -0.51 7.44 17.43
N PHE A 13 -0.38 7.12 16.14
CA PHE A 13 -1.25 6.14 15.48
C PHE A 13 -0.97 4.70 15.92
N PHE A 14 0.29 4.25 15.89
CA PHE A 14 0.64 2.85 16.16
C PHE A 14 0.83 2.52 17.64
N CYS A 15 1.34 3.44 18.44
CA CYS A 15 1.55 3.24 19.88
C CYS A 15 0.38 3.73 20.74
N GLY A 16 -0.47 4.62 20.20
CA GLY A 16 -1.66 5.15 20.86
C GLY A 16 -2.91 4.33 20.60
N ASP A 17 -4.03 4.77 21.17
CA ASP A 17 -5.35 4.14 20.95
C ASP A 17 -6.09 4.72 19.73
N ALA A 18 -5.46 5.60 18.97
CA ALA A 18 -6.07 6.38 17.88
C ALA A 18 -6.38 5.58 16.59
N GLY A 19 -6.07 4.29 16.54
CA GLY A 19 -6.12 3.44 15.35
C GLY A 19 -7.51 3.10 14.78
N ARG A 20 -8.51 3.98 14.92
CA ARG A 20 -9.82 3.84 14.27
C ARG A 20 -10.02 4.97 13.27
N ALA A 21 -9.56 4.76 12.02
CA ALA A 21 -10.02 5.60 10.93
C ALA A 21 -11.55 5.47 10.82
N ASN A 22 -12.26 6.58 11.04
CA ASN A 22 -13.69 6.65 10.79
C ASN A 22 -13.91 6.75 9.28
N ARG A 23 -14.43 5.70 8.64
CA ARG A 23 -14.73 5.70 7.19
C ARG A 23 -15.74 6.79 6.79
N ALA A 24 -16.47 7.38 7.73
CA ALA A 24 -17.44 8.44 7.44
C ALA A 24 -16.76 9.73 6.90
N ASP A 25 -15.49 9.95 7.24
CA ASP A 25 -14.71 11.13 6.83
C ASP A 25 -13.52 10.73 5.95
N ASP A 26 -13.74 9.86 4.96
CA ASP A 26 -12.71 9.38 4.03
C ASP A 26 -12.86 10.08 2.66
N PRO A 27 -12.38 11.32 2.51
CA PRO A 27 -12.51 12.06 1.26
C PRO A 27 -11.63 11.45 0.15
N GLU A 28 -12.06 11.66 -1.08
CA GLU A 28 -11.24 11.39 -2.23
C GLU A 28 -10.01 12.30 -2.24
N ILE A 29 -8.86 11.74 -2.60
CA ILE A 29 -7.69 12.56 -2.88
C ILE A 29 -7.78 13.14 -4.29
N LYS A 30 -7.21 14.31 -4.49
CA LYS A 30 -7.01 14.83 -5.84
C LYS A 30 -5.94 13.92 -6.50
N PRO A 31 -6.22 13.33 -7.68
CA PRO A 31 -5.23 12.57 -8.42
C PRO A 31 -3.95 13.38 -8.60
N THR A 32 -2.84 12.87 -8.11
CA THR A 32 -1.59 13.62 -8.04
C THR A 32 -0.43 12.82 -8.61
N ARG A 33 0.29 13.43 -9.56
CA ARG A 33 1.60 12.92 -9.99
C ARG A 33 2.62 13.22 -8.89
N VAL A 34 3.00 12.17 -8.15
CA VAL A 34 3.91 12.30 -7.01
C VAL A 34 5.37 12.28 -7.47
N PHE A 35 5.71 11.38 -8.38
CA PHE A 35 6.99 11.34 -9.08
C PHE A 35 6.74 11.29 -10.59
N ASP A 36 7.78 11.43 -11.40
CA ASP A 36 7.62 11.46 -12.86
C ASP A 36 6.88 10.23 -13.41
N ASN A 37 7.05 9.11 -12.76
CA ASN A 37 6.46 7.83 -13.13
C ASN A 37 5.48 7.27 -12.10
N LEU A 38 5.11 8.00 -11.05
CA LEU A 38 4.26 7.51 -9.97
C LEU A 38 3.13 8.48 -9.65
N TYR A 39 1.91 7.99 -9.62
CA TYR A 39 0.69 8.74 -9.30
C TYR A 39 -0.01 8.16 -8.08
N ALA A 40 -0.56 9.04 -7.25
CA ALA A 40 -1.44 8.69 -6.13
C ALA A 40 -2.90 8.90 -6.53
N LEU A 41 -3.72 7.88 -6.36
CA LEU A 41 -5.16 7.86 -6.66
C LEU A 41 -5.91 7.25 -5.46
N GLY A 42 -7.21 7.48 -5.35
CA GLY A 42 -8.04 6.84 -4.34
C GLY A 42 -8.58 7.81 -3.29
N ARG A 43 -8.49 7.40 -2.04
CA ARG A 43 -9.02 8.12 -0.88
C ARG A 43 -7.94 8.32 0.18
N THR A 44 -8.21 9.16 1.16
CA THR A 44 -7.26 9.41 2.26
C THR A 44 -7.01 8.17 3.11
N SER A 45 -7.96 7.24 3.18
CA SER A 45 -7.80 5.97 3.90
C SER A 45 -7.09 4.90 3.07
N THR A 46 -7.25 4.90 1.74
CA THR A 46 -6.70 3.86 0.86
C THR A 46 -6.24 4.46 -0.47
N VAL A 47 -4.96 4.38 -0.72
CA VAL A 47 -4.31 4.92 -1.93
C VAL A 47 -3.94 3.78 -2.88
N VAL A 48 -4.30 3.96 -4.14
CA VAL A 48 -3.80 3.19 -5.28
C VAL A 48 -2.61 3.94 -5.87
N TRP A 49 -1.50 3.25 -6.01
CA TRP A 49 -0.33 3.80 -6.68
C TRP A 49 -0.27 3.33 -8.13
N ALA A 50 -0.27 4.28 -9.07
CA ALA A 50 -0.16 3.98 -10.50
C ALA A 50 1.26 4.30 -10.99
N LEU A 51 2.01 3.25 -11.32
CA LEU A 51 3.35 3.34 -11.89
C LEU A 51 3.25 3.31 -13.41
N THR A 52 3.69 4.39 -14.06
CA THR A 52 3.67 4.52 -15.52
C THR A 52 5.01 4.10 -16.12
N THR A 53 4.94 3.33 -17.21
CA THR A 53 6.09 2.85 -17.96
C THR A 53 5.81 2.92 -19.47
N PRO A 54 6.82 2.78 -20.34
CA PRO A 54 6.59 2.65 -21.79
C PRO A 54 5.61 1.53 -22.16
N ASP A 55 5.61 0.41 -21.44
CA ASP A 55 4.78 -0.77 -21.71
C ASP A 55 3.33 -0.62 -21.21
N GLY A 56 3.06 0.40 -20.38
CA GLY A 56 1.73 0.65 -19.84
C GLY A 56 1.75 1.10 -18.38
N ILE A 57 0.68 0.77 -17.67
CA ILE A 57 0.47 1.16 -16.28
C ILE A 57 0.46 -0.09 -15.41
N LEU A 58 1.21 -0.05 -14.30
CA LEU A 58 1.11 -1.00 -13.22
C LEU A 58 0.41 -0.31 -12.05
N LEU A 59 -0.66 -0.91 -11.53
CA LEU A 59 -1.32 -0.47 -10.31
C LEU A 59 -0.81 -1.27 -9.11
N ILE A 60 -0.60 -0.61 -7.98
CA ILE A 60 -0.50 -1.25 -6.67
C ILE A 60 -1.81 -0.98 -5.95
N ASP A 61 -2.57 -2.06 -5.69
CA ASP A 61 -3.95 -2.07 -5.19
C ASP A 61 -5.01 -1.50 -6.17
N ALA A 62 -6.31 -1.65 -5.84
CA ALA A 62 -7.40 -1.20 -6.72
C ALA A 62 -8.72 -0.92 -5.98
N LEU A 63 -8.68 -0.51 -4.72
CA LEU A 63 -9.83 -0.09 -3.90
C LEU A 63 -10.91 -1.18 -3.72
N TYR A 64 -12.05 -0.79 -3.15
CA TYR A 64 -13.26 -1.62 -3.06
C TYR A 64 -13.96 -1.75 -4.43
N PRO A 65 -14.75 -2.81 -4.65
CA PRO A 65 -15.46 -3.01 -5.93
C PRO A 65 -16.39 -1.85 -6.31
N ASP A 66 -17.10 -1.28 -5.33
CA ASP A 66 -18.02 -0.15 -5.49
C ASP A 66 -17.34 1.19 -5.76
N GLN A 67 -16.03 1.26 -5.54
CA GLN A 67 -15.21 2.46 -5.77
C GLN A 67 -14.53 2.47 -7.14
N LEU A 68 -14.68 1.43 -7.95
CA LEU A 68 -14.11 1.41 -9.30
C LEU A 68 -14.68 2.52 -10.17
N GLU A 69 -16.00 2.53 -10.36
CA GLU A 69 -16.68 3.46 -11.26
C GLU A 69 -16.80 4.87 -10.64
N SER A 70 -16.94 4.93 -9.31
CA SER A 70 -17.14 6.19 -8.61
C SER A 70 -15.84 6.94 -8.31
N VAL A 71 -14.71 6.24 -8.15
CA VAL A 71 -13.44 6.84 -7.73
C VAL A 71 -12.30 6.51 -8.69
N LEU A 72 -11.95 5.23 -8.89
CA LEU A 72 -10.69 4.86 -9.53
C LEU A 72 -10.65 5.22 -11.02
N LEU A 73 -11.69 4.88 -11.80
CA LEU A 73 -11.73 5.20 -13.24
C LEU A 73 -11.81 6.72 -13.50
N PRO A 74 -12.65 7.51 -12.79
CA PRO A 74 -12.64 8.95 -12.91
C PRO A 74 -11.29 9.58 -12.59
N GLN A 75 -10.60 9.08 -11.55
CA GLN A 75 -9.30 9.61 -11.14
C GLN A 75 -8.17 9.22 -12.10
N LEU A 76 -8.15 8.01 -12.65
CA LEU A 76 -7.24 7.64 -13.74
C LEU A 76 -7.40 8.62 -14.92
N ARG A 77 -8.64 8.87 -15.34
CA ARG A 77 -8.94 9.82 -16.42
C ARG A 77 -8.49 11.26 -16.09
N ALA A 78 -8.77 11.72 -14.87
CA ALA A 78 -8.36 13.05 -14.42
C ALA A 78 -6.84 13.22 -14.35
N ALA A 79 -6.11 12.13 -14.07
CA ALA A 79 -4.64 12.08 -14.11
C ALA A 79 -4.07 11.96 -15.54
N GLY A 80 -4.91 11.86 -16.57
CA GLY A 80 -4.49 11.61 -17.96
C GLY A 80 -4.02 10.18 -18.21
N LEU A 81 -4.39 9.24 -17.33
CA LEU A 81 -4.03 7.83 -17.41
C LEU A 81 -5.16 7.02 -18.06
N ASP A 82 -4.85 6.35 -19.17
CA ASP A 82 -5.82 5.48 -19.84
C ASP A 82 -5.93 4.13 -19.11
N ALA A 83 -7.09 3.85 -18.55
CA ALA A 83 -7.38 2.59 -17.86
C ALA A 83 -7.17 1.36 -18.77
N ASN A 84 -7.32 1.50 -20.09
CA ASN A 84 -7.04 0.42 -21.05
C ASN A 84 -5.54 0.13 -21.19
N ARG A 85 -4.68 1.00 -20.70
CA ARG A 85 -3.23 0.77 -20.64
C ARG A 85 -2.77 0.12 -19.34
N VAL A 86 -3.66 -0.18 -18.40
CA VAL A 86 -3.31 -0.99 -17.23
C VAL A 86 -2.98 -2.41 -17.71
N ARG A 87 -1.75 -2.85 -17.45
CA ARG A 87 -1.22 -4.16 -17.84
C ARG A 87 -0.93 -5.06 -16.65
N TYR A 88 -0.81 -4.47 -15.47
CA TYR A 88 -0.49 -5.20 -14.26
C TYR A 88 -1.21 -4.57 -13.06
N VAL A 89 -1.76 -5.41 -12.18
CA VAL A 89 -2.24 -5.00 -10.85
C VAL A 89 -1.54 -5.88 -9.83
N LEU A 90 -0.68 -5.30 -9.02
CA LEU A 90 -0.09 -5.94 -7.84
C LEU A 90 -0.94 -5.60 -6.64
N VAL A 91 -1.48 -6.60 -5.98
CA VAL A 91 -2.30 -6.42 -4.78
C VAL A 91 -1.44 -6.67 -3.55
N ALA A 92 -1.41 -5.71 -2.65
CA ALA A 92 -0.57 -5.77 -1.46
C ALA A 92 -1.03 -6.83 -0.46
N HIS A 93 -2.34 -7.05 -0.35
CA HIS A 93 -2.89 -8.11 0.50
C HIS A 93 -4.38 -8.40 0.21
N GLY A 94 -4.87 -9.52 0.71
CA GLY A 94 -6.20 -10.09 0.40
C GLY A 94 -7.38 -9.46 1.13
N HIS A 95 -7.38 -8.15 1.43
CA HIS A 95 -8.57 -7.43 1.91
C HIS A 95 -9.26 -6.67 0.77
N ALA A 96 -10.59 -6.55 0.87
CA ALA A 96 -11.44 -6.07 -0.22
C ALA A 96 -11.15 -4.63 -0.67
N ASP A 97 -10.58 -3.79 0.19
CA ASP A 97 -10.15 -2.42 -0.14
C ASP A 97 -8.85 -2.37 -0.97
N HIS A 98 -8.23 -3.52 -1.23
CA HIS A 98 -7.04 -3.67 -2.09
C HIS A 98 -7.33 -4.51 -3.32
N PHE A 99 -8.08 -5.62 -3.17
CA PHE A 99 -8.40 -6.50 -4.29
C PHE A 99 -9.80 -6.29 -4.89
N GLY A 100 -10.50 -5.22 -4.53
CA GLY A 100 -11.90 -5.06 -4.93
C GLY A 100 -12.13 -4.89 -6.43
N ALA A 101 -11.25 -4.18 -7.13
CA ALA A 101 -11.44 -3.90 -8.56
C ALA A 101 -10.42 -4.53 -9.54
N PRO A 102 -9.42 -5.36 -9.17
CA PRO A 102 -8.46 -5.92 -10.12
C PRO A 102 -9.12 -6.76 -11.22
N SER A 103 -10.26 -7.42 -10.94
CA SER A 103 -10.97 -8.24 -11.94
C SER A 103 -11.44 -7.43 -13.15
N TYR A 104 -11.75 -6.15 -12.99
CA TYR A 104 -12.07 -5.25 -14.10
C TYR A 104 -10.90 -5.14 -15.09
N PHE A 105 -9.70 -4.95 -14.58
CA PHE A 105 -8.49 -4.84 -15.40
C PHE A 105 -8.08 -6.21 -15.96
N GLN A 106 -8.25 -7.28 -15.16
CA GLN A 106 -7.98 -8.66 -15.62
C GLN A 106 -8.83 -9.06 -16.81
N GLN A 107 -10.12 -8.72 -16.81
CA GLN A 107 -11.03 -8.95 -17.94
C GLN A 107 -10.60 -8.18 -19.21
N ARG A 108 -9.76 -7.15 -19.06
CA ARG A 108 -9.19 -6.34 -20.16
C ARG A 108 -7.73 -6.71 -20.48
N GLY A 109 -7.27 -7.85 -19.97
CA GLY A 109 -5.96 -8.41 -20.29
C GLY A 109 -4.82 -7.99 -19.37
N ALA A 110 -5.09 -7.28 -18.26
CA ALA A 110 -4.08 -7.04 -17.25
C ALA A 110 -3.79 -8.31 -16.46
N ARG A 111 -2.53 -8.50 -16.06
CA ARG A 111 -2.13 -9.55 -15.13
C ARG A 111 -2.42 -9.08 -13.69
N VAL A 112 -2.85 -10.00 -12.84
CA VAL A 112 -3.10 -9.72 -11.41
C VAL A 112 -2.18 -10.58 -10.57
N GLY A 113 -1.40 -9.94 -9.69
CA GLY A 113 -0.42 -10.60 -8.83
C GLY A 113 -0.73 -10.43 -7.35
N LEU A 114 -0.75 -11.55 -6.62
CA LEU A 114 -0.77 -11.64 -5.16
C LEU A 114 0.20 -12.75 -4.73
N SER A 115 0.52 -12.78 -3.43
CA SER A 115 1.15 -13.95 -2.82
C SER A 115 0.23 -15.17 -2.88
N ASP A 116 0.81 -16.37 -2.80
CA ASP A 116 0.03 -17.62 -2.79
C ASP A 116 -0.95 -17.68 -1.61
N ALA A 117 -0.48 -17.26 -0.42
CA ALA A 117 -1.32 -17.29 0.78
C ALA A 117 -2.52 -16.35 0.69
N ASP A 118 -2.37 -15.17 0.09
CA ASP A 118 -3.47 -14.22 -0.04
C ASP A 118 -4.38 -14.54 -1.24
N TRP A 119 -3.87 -15.23 -2.28
CA TRP A 119 -4.74 -15.88 -3.25
C TRP A 119 -5.67 -16.89 -2.57
N ASN A 120 -5.11 -17.75 -1.72
CA ASN A 120 -5.91 -18.72 -0.95
C ASN A 120 -6.93 -18.03 -0.04
N LEU A 121 -6.57 -16.90 0.58
CA LEU A 121 -7.47 -16.09 1.42
C LEU A 121 -8.68 -15.55 0.64
N ILE A 122 -8.45 -15.08 -0.60
CA ILE A 122 -9.52 -14.55 -1.46
C ILE A 122 -10.42 -15.68 -1.99
N GLU A 123 -9.82 -16.80 -2.38
CA GLU A 123 -10.56 -17.95 -2.92
C GLU A 123 -11.34 -18.70 -1.85
N ASN A 124 -10.84 -18.70 -0.61
CA ASN A 124 -11.44 -19.40 0.53
C ASN A 124 -11.56 -18.43 1.73
N PRO A 125 -12.41 -17.41 1.63
CA PRO A 125 -12.55 -16.45 2.71
C PRO A 125 -13.04 -17.12 3.99
N PRO A 126 -12.52 -16.74 5.17
CA PRO A 126 -12.99 -17.27 6.43
C PRO A 126 -14.50 -16.97 6.59
N ALA A 127 -15.21 -17.89 7.21
CA ALA A 127 -16.63 -17.69 7.50
C ALA A 127 -16.83 -16.39 8.30
N PRO A 128 -17.82 -15.56 7.96
CA PRO A 128 -18.11 -14.36 8.73
C PRO A 128 -18.46 -14.75 10.18
N PRO A 129 -18.11 -13.90 11.17
CA PRO A 129 -18.47 -14.13 12.56
C PRO A 129 -20.00 -14.38 12.68
N ALA A 130 -20.42 -15.33 13.51
CA ALA A 130 -21.81 -15.75 13.65
C ALA A 130 -22.81 -14.61 13.99
N ARG A 131 -22.32 -13.45 14.44
CA ARG A 131 -23.10 -12.23 14.72
C ARG A 131 -22.85 -11.09 13.73
N ALA A 132 -22.12 -11.34 12.64
CA ALA A 132 -21.97 -10.32 11.62
C ALA A 132 -23.32 -10.07 10.93
N PRO A 133 -23.72 -8.81 10.70
CA PRO A 133 -24.86 -8.54 9.84
C PRO A 133 -24.58 -9.16 8.47
N PRO A 134 -25.63 -9.64 7.76
CA PRO A 134 -25.45 -10.17 6.41
C PRO A 134 -24.69 -9.12 5.59
N ALA A 135 -23.61 -9.56 4.94
CA ALA A 135 -22.89 -8.68 4.03
C ALA A 135 -23.91 -8.15 3.00
N PRO A 136 -23.90 -6.85 2.69
CA PRO A 136 -24.70 -6.35 1.58
C PRO A 136 -24.37 -7.19 0.35
N PRO A 137 -25.36 -7.49 -0.52
CA PRO A 137 -25.09 -8.21 -1.74
C PRO A 137 -23.90 -7.52 -2.42
N ALA A 138 -22.92 -8.31 -2.86
CA ALA A 138 -21.73 -7.81 -3.51
C ALA A 138 -22.16 -7.02 -4.76
N ALA A 139 -22.49 -5.76 -4.54
CA ALA A 139 -22.75 -4.81 -5.61
C ALA A 139 -21.41 -4.54 -6.28
N GLY A 140 -21.10 -5.25 -7.35
CA GLY A 140 -19.87 -4.96 -8.04
C GLY A 140 -19.24 -6.15 -8.74
N LEU A 141 -17.94 -6.06 -8.85
CA LEU A 141 -17.12 -6.99 -9.59
C LEU A 141 -16.88 -8.27 -8.79
N PRO A 142 -16.78 -9.42 -9.45
CA PRO A 142 -16.31 -10.63 -8.79
C PRO A 142 -14.84 -10.44 -8.34
N PRO A 143 -14.36 -11.21 -7.37
CA PRO A 143 -12.93 -11.26 -7.07
C PRO A 143 -12.10 -11.59 -8.31
N PRO A 144 -10.85 -11.14 -8.38
CA PRO A 144 -9.95 -11.53 -9.47
C PRO A 144 -9.71 -13.05 -9.41
N ARG A 145 -9.53 -13.66 -10.57
CA ARG A 145 -9.08 -15.05 -10.66
C ARG A 145 -7.58 -15.13 -10.44
N ARG A 146 -7.12 -16.18 -9.77
CA ARG A 146 -5.69 -16.45 -9.58
C ARG A 146 -4.97 -16.42 -10.92
N ASP A 147 -3.90 -15.62 -10.99
CA ASP A 147 -3.13 -15.42 -12.22
C ASP A 147 -1.62 -15.48 -11.91
N VAL A 148 -1.06 -14.46 -11.26
CA VAL A 148 0.37 -14.45 -10.92
C VAL A 148 0.54 -14.70 -9.43
N VAL A 149 1.31 -15.73 -9.09
CA VAL A 149 1.79 -15.92 -7.73
C VAL A 149 3.07 -15.11 -7.56
N VAL A 150 2.99 -14.06 -6.75
CA VAL A 150 4.11 -13.18 -6.43
C VAL A 150 4.97 -13.87 -5.39
N ALA A 151 6.18 -14.25 -5.79
CA ALA A 151 7.14 -14.91 -4.92
C ALA A 151 8.01 -13.89 -4.17
N ASP A 152 8.29 -14.21 -2.91
CA ASP A 152 9.11 -13.41 -2.02
C ASP A 152 10.51 -13.14 -2.57
N GLY A 153 10.89 -11.86 -2.67
CA GLY A 153 12.22 -11.45 -3.12
C GLY A 153 12.51 -11.69 -4.60
N VAL A 154 11.55 -12.21 -5.37
CA VAL A 154 11.72 -12.43 -6.82
C VAL A 154 11.23 -11.18 -7.56
N PRO A 155 12.12 -10.40 -8.20
CA PRO A 155 11.74 -9.16 -8.85
C PRO A 155 10.75 -9.38 -10.00
N ILE A 156 9.80 -8.45 -10.11
CA ILE A 156 8.87 -8.36 -11.23
C ILE A 156 9.37 -7.23 -12.12
N SER A 157 9.75 -7.56 -13.35
CA SER A 157 10.16 -6.55 -14.36
C SER A 157 8.96 -6.11 -15.18
N PHE A 158 8.71 -4.81 -15.25
CA PHE A 158 7.64 -4.23 -16.04
C PHE A 158 8.08 -2.89 -16.65
N GLY A 159 8.14 -2.81 -17.95
CA GLY A 159 8.46 -1.58 -18.69
C GLY A 159 9.76 -0.90 -18.26
N GLY A 160 10.79 -1.68 -17.95
CA GLY A 160 12.09 -1.19 -17.49
C GLY A 160 12.17 -0.83 -16.00
N VAL A 161 11.09 -1.05 -15.24
CA VAL A 161 11.10 -0.90 -13.78
C VAL A 161 11.10 -2.29 -13.14
N GLU A 162 11.98 -2.51 -12.18
CA GLU A 162 11.98 -3.68 -11.30
C GLU A 162 11.21 -3.36 -10.00
N ILE A 163 10.26 -4.22 -9.67
CA ILE A 163 9.54 -4.18 -8.40
C ILE A 163 9.97 -5.41 -7.58
N THR A 164 10.60 -5.19 -6.45
CA THR A 164 10.99 -6.26 -5.51
C THR A 164 9.88 -6.47 -4.49
N PRO A 165 9.13 -7.59 -4.55
CA PRO A 165 8.16 -7.94 -3.53
C PRO A 165 8.87 -8.49 -2.30
N VAL A 166 8.35 -8.16 -1.13
CA VAL A 166 8.81 -8.69 0.16
C VAL A 166 7.61 -9.27 0.90
N LEU A 167 7.63 -10.56 1.19
CA LEU A 167 6.57 -11.20 1.96
C LEU A 167 6.65 -10.73 3.42
N ILE A 168 5.54 -10.15 3.91
CA ILE A 168 5.43 -9.52 5.22
C ILE A 168 4.17 -10.00 5.97
N PRO A 169 4.05 -11.30 6.29
CA PRO A 169 2.88 -11.84 6.95
C PRO A 169 2.63 -11.20 8.32
N GLY A 170 1.38 -11.27 8.77
CA GLY A 170 0.92 -10.76 10.06
C GLY A 170 -0.42 -10.05 9.95
N HIS A 171 -0.52 -9.04 9.12
CA HIS A 171 -1.81 -8.38 8.80
C HIS A 171 -2.75 -9.34 8.03
N THR A 172 -2.24 -9.97 7.00
CA THR A 172 -2.77 -11.18 6.37
C THR A 172 -1.64 -12.22 6.29
N PRO A 173 -1.96 -13.51 6.02
CA PRO A 173 -0.93 -14.53 5.86
C PRO A 173 0.05 -14.27 4.71
N GLY A 174 -0.38 -13.54 3.70
CA GLY A 174 0.38 -13.31 2.48
C GLY A 174 0.65 -11.84 2.15
N ALA A 175 0.52 -10.92 3.10
CA ALA A 175 0.77 -9.51 2.83
C ALA A 175 2.16 -9.29 2.20
N LEU A 176 2.21 -8.36 1.25
CA LEU A 176 3.40 -8.00 0.48
C LEU A 176 3.78 -6.54 0.70
N GLY A 177 5.05 -6.29 0.91
CA GLY A 177 5.65 -4.98 0.68
C GLY A 177 6.26 -4.93 -0.72
N PHE A 178 6.40 -3.72 -1.27
CA PHE A 178 7.00 -3.51 -2.58
C PHE A 178 8.10 -2.46 -2.50
N VAL A 179 9.22 -2.74 -3.15
CA VAL A 179 10.35 -1.80 -3.29
C VAL A 179 10.61 -1.59 -4.77
N PHE A 180 10.64 -0.35 -5.24
CA PHE A 180 10.84 -0.01 -6.64
C PHE A 180 11.41 1.40 -6.85
N ARG A 181 11.90 1.67 -8.06
CA ARG A 181 12.46 2.97 -8.40
C ARG A 181 11.41 3.96 -8.89
N VAL A 182 11.57 5.22 -8.43
CA VAL A 182 10.80 6.38 -8.89
C VAL A 182 11.74 7.49 -9.34
N MET A 183 11.25 8.41 -10.18
CA MET A 183 12.08 9.47 -10.78
C MET A 183 11.56 10.86 -10.40
N ASP A 184 12.46 11.72 -9.96
CA ASP A 184 12.27 13.17 -9.77
C ASP A 184 13.23 13.91 -10.71
N GLY A 185 12.77 14.23 -11.91
CA GLY A 185 13.61 14.71 -12.98
C GLY A 185 14.69 13.68 -13.37
N THR A 186 15.95 14.05 -13.19
CA THR A 186 17.09 13.16 -13.44
C THR A 186 17.51 12.33 -12.23
N GLN A 187 16.90 12.58 -11.05
CA GLN A 187 17.23 11.87 -9.82
C GLN A 187 16.38 10.62 -9.67
N ALA A 188 17.04 9.49 -9.47
CA ALA A 188 16.37 8.23 -9.15
C ALA A 188 16.33 8.06 -7.64
N HIS A 189 15.13 7.75 -7.13
CA HIS A 189 14.89 7.41 -5.73
C HIS A 189 14.38 5.98 -5.61
N THR A 190 14.46 5.40 -4.42
CA THR A 190 13.93 4.07 -4.13
C THR A 190 12.75 4.20 -3.18
N ALA A 191 11.57 3.91 -3.68
CA ALA A 191 10.33 3.93 -2.90
C ALA A 191 10.04 2.55 -2.29
N ALA A 192 9.45 2.55 -1.10
CA ALA A 192 8.90 1.33 -0.54
C ALA A 192 7.55 1.55 0.13
N LEU A 193 6.69 0.52 -0.01
CA LEU A 193 5.36 0.41 0.55
C LEU A 193 5.28 -0.84 1.42
N PHE A 194 4.82 -0.70 2.67
CA PHE A 194 4.52 -1.83 3.57
C PHE A 194 3.04 -2.15 3.50
N GLY A 195 2.66 -3.18 2.72
CA GLY A 195 1.30 -3.38 2.25
C GLY A 195 0.25 -3.82 3.28
N GLY A 196 0.63 -4.17 4.50
CA GLY A 196 -0.29 -4.57 5.58
C GLY A 196 -0.05 -3.75 6.84
N SER A 197 0.05 -2.44 6.73
CA SER A 197 0.48 -1.58 7.83
C SER A 197 -0.52 -1.43 8.97
N ILE A 198 -1.83 -1.50 8.69
CA ILE A 198 -2.86 -1.24 9.69
C ILE A 198 -3.06 -2.44 10.62
N LEU A 199 -2.77 -2.25 11.90
CA LEU A 199 -3.03 -3.24 12.95
C LEU A 199 -4.36 -2.94 13.64
N LEU A 200 -5.33 -3.81 13.43
CA LEU A 200 -6.53 -3.84 14.25
C LEU A 200 -6.25 -4.77 15.45
N SER A 201 -5.80 -4.19 16.56
CA SER A 201 -5.33 -4.93 17.75
C SER A 201 -6.32 -5.96 18.29
N ASN A 202 -7.62 -5.75 18.06
CA ASN A 202 -8.68 -6.67 18.47
C ASN A 202 -8.99 -7.77 17.42
N ARG A 203 -8.34 -7.77 16.26
CA ARG A 203 -8.57 -8.73 15.16
C ARG A 203 -7.35 -9.57 14.82
N ILE A 204 -6.15 -9.11 15.16
CA ILE A 204 -4.92 -9.86 14.93
C ILE A 204 -4.63 -10.77 16.14
N SER A 205 -4.31 -12.03 15.91
CA SER A 205 -3.87 -12.96 16.97
C SER A 205 -2.48 -12.59 17.48
N ASP A 206 -2.09 -13.15 18.64
CA ASP A 206 -0.73 -12.96 19.16
C ASP A 206 0.33 -13.49 18.20
N ASP A 207 0.07 -14.64 17.55
CA ASP A 207 0.97 -15.19 16.54
C ASP A 207 1.04 -14.31 15.30
N GLY A 208 -0.08 -13.77 14.84
CA GLY A 208 -0.12 -12.79 13.76
C GLY A 208 0.69 -11.53 14.10
N LEU A 209 0.58 -11.05 15.35
CA LEU A 209 1.34 -9.88 15.80
C LEU A 209 2.85 -10.17 15.91
N ARG A 210 3.24 -11.39 16.36
CA ARG A 210 4.65 -11.84 16.34
C ARG A 210 5.19 -11.91 14.91
N GLN A 211 4.42 -12.47 13.99
CA GLN A 211 4.78 -12.52 12.56
C GLN A 211 4.92 -11.11 11.97
N TYR A 212 4.02 -10.20 12.33
CA TYR A 212 4.08 -8.81 11.88
C TYR A 212 5.38 -8.11 12.36
N VAL A 213 5.79 -8.30 13.62
CA VAL A 213 7.05 -7.77 14.14
C VAL A 213 8.24 -8.33 13.38
N GLN A 214 8.28 -9.64 13.14
CA GLN A 214 9.33 -10.28 12.35
C GLN A 214 9.37 -9.75 10.91
N SER A 215 8.20 -9.52 10.32
CA SER A 215 8.05 -8.94 8.99
C SER A 215 8.61 -7.53 8.92
N LEU A 216 8.35 -6.69 9.93
CA LEU A 216 8.94 -5.34 10.01
C LEU A 216 10.46 -5.36 10.14
N GLN A 217 11.00 -6.24 10.96
CA GLN A 217 12.46 -6.39 11.10
C GLN A 217 13.10 -6.82 9.77
N ARG A 218 12.51 -7.81 9.11
CA ARG A 218 12.95 -8.25 7.80
C ARG A 218 12.83 -7.18 6.74
N PHE A 219 11.68 -6.49 6.68
CA PHE A 219 11.44 -5.41 5.74
C PHE A 219 12.42 -4.24 5.95
N GLY A 220 12.71 -3.89 7.20
CA GLY A 220 13.74 -2.92 7.55
C GLY A 220 15.12 -3.29 7.00
N ALA A 221 15.54 -4.55 7.15
CA ALA A 221 16.81 -5.03 6.61
C ALA A 221 16.85 -4.98 5.07
N VAL A 222 15.74 -5.34 4.40
CA VAL A 222 15.64 -5.27 2.93
C VAL A 222 15.67 -3.82 2.45
N THR A 223 14.89 -2.93 3.05
CA THR A 223 14.81 -1.52 2.65
C THR A 223 16.11 -0.78 2.92
N GLN A 224 16.82 -1.12 3.98
CA GLN A 224 18.16 -0.59 4.25
C GLN A 224 19.16 -1.02 3.16
N ARG A 225 19.19 -2.30 2.81
CA ARG A 225 20.08 -2.83 1.77
C ARG A 225 19.81 -2.22 0.40
N LEU A 226 18.53 -1.97 0.09
CA LEU A 226 18.11 -1.38 -1.20
C LEU A 226 18.16 0.15 -1.21
N GLY A 227 18.57 0.79 -0.10
CA GLY A 227 18.74 2.25 -0.02
C GLY A 227 17.43 3.01 -0.15
N VAL A 228 16.34 2.48 0.43
CA VAL A 228 15.02 3.14 0.38
C VAL A 228 15.07 4.50 1.05
N ASP A 229 14.68 5.52 0.31
CA ASP A 229 14.67 6.92 0.73
C ASP A 229 13.31 7.61 0.54
N VAL A 230 12.35 6.93 -0.10
CA VAL A 230 10.97 7.41 -0.31
C VAL A 230 9.99 6.54 0.46
N GLU A 231 9.18 7.20 1.29
CA GLU A 231 8.14 6.54 2.09
C GLU A 231 6.77 6.80 1.46
N ILE A 232 6.08 5.71 1.12
CA ILE A 232 4.70 5.68 0.62
C ILE A 232 3.93 4.54 1.27
N GLN A 233 2.62 4.70 1.42
CA GLN A 233 1.73 3.69 2.01
C GLN A 233 0.46 3.53 1.17
N ASN A 234 -0.14 2.34 1.25
CA ASN A 234 -1.50 2.12 0.74
C ASN A 234 -2.57 2.61 1.74
N HIS A 235 -2.24 2.69 3.04
CA HIS A 235 -3.04 3.33 4.08
C HIS A 235 -2.27 4.48 4.73
N PRO A 236 -2.20 5.67 4.10
CA PRO A 236 -1.35 6.76 4.57
C PRO A 236 -2.01 7.60 5.68
N LEU A 237 -2.59 6.94 6.69
CA LEU A 237 -3.33 7.57 7.79
C LEU A 237 -2.42 8.18 8.86
N TYR A 238 -1.13 7.91 8.82
CA TYR A 238 -0.18 8.14 9.90
C TYR A 238 1.16 8.73 9.44
N ASP A 239 1.35 8.90 8.14
CA ASP A 239 2.64 9.32 7.54
C ASP A 239 2.67 10.79 7.11
N GLY A 240 1.62 11.56 7.40
CA GLY A 240 1.48 12.95 6.97
C GLY A 240 1.20 13.13 5.48
N PHE A 241 0.57 12.15 4.85
CA PHE A 241 0.28 12.13 3.42
C PHE A 241 -0.43 13.39 2.89
N PRO A 242 -1.51 13.91 3.52
CA PRO A 242 -2.14 15.14 3.05
C PRO A 242 -1.17 16.32 3.02
N GLN A 243 -0.35 16.48 4.06
CA GLN A 243 0.65 17.55 4.16
C GLN A 243 1.79 17.35 3.14
N LYS A 244 2.15 16.09 2.81
CA LYS A 244 3.09 15.79 1.73
C LYS A 244 2.53 16.25 0.37
N LEU A 245 1.24 16.00 0.09
CA LEU A 245 0.58 16.43 -1.15
C LEU A 245 0.49 17.97 -1.24
N GLU A 246 0.15 18.65 -0.16
CA GLU A 246 0.11 20.12 -0.11
C GLU A 246 1.50 20.72 -0.40
N ARG A 247 2.56 20.19 0.26
CA ARG A 247 3.94 20.63 0.01
C ARG A 247 4.40 20.34 -1.41
N LEU A 248 3.97 19.19 -1.97
CA LEU A 248 4.27 18.84 -3.37
C LEU A 248 3.62 19.83 -4.34
N ALA A 249 2.37 20.20 -4.11
CA ALA A 249 1.66 21.18 -4.94
C ALA A 249 2.28 22.60 -4.87
N ALA A 250 2.90 22.94 -3.74
CA ALA A 250 3.60 24.22 -3.55
C ALA A 250 5.07 24.18 -3.95
N ARG A 251 5.63 23.00 -4.30
CA ARG A 251 7.05 22.78 -4.59
C ARG A 251 7.52 23.58 -5.79
N ARG A 252 8.65 24.24 -5.65
CA ARG A 252 9.36 24.97 -6.71
C ARG A 252 10.60 24.20 -7.16
N ALA A 253 11.15 24.57 -8.31
CA ALA A 253 12.41 24.00 -8.77
C ALA A 253 13.53 24.23 -7.74
N GLY A 254 14.20 23.15 -7.36
CA GLY A 254 15.26 23.16 -6.33
C GLY A 254 14.80 22.87 -4.91
N ASP A 255 13.49 22.87 -4.63
CA ASP A 255 12.99 22.47 -3.32
C ASP A 255 13.10 20.94 -3.12
N ALA A 256 13.33 20.52 -1.87
CA ALA A 256 13.32 19.10 -1.52
C ALA A 256 11.96 18.44 -1.83
N HIS A 257 12.01 17.20 -2.31
CA HIS A 257 10.80 16.43 -2.61
C HIS A 257 10.15 15.94 -1.31
N PRO A 258 8.85 16.24 -1.03
CA PRO A 258 8.23 15.98 0.28
C PRO A 258 8.06 14.49 0.62
N PHE A 259 8.15 13.59 -0.36
CA PHE A 259 8.09 12.14 -0.16
C PHE A 259 9.50 11.52 -0.02
N VAL A 260 10.56 12.26 -0.34
CA VAL A 260 11.94 11.81 -0.12
C VAL A 260 12.32 12.15 1.32
N VAL A 261 12.20 11.16 2.18
CA VAL A 261 12.47 11.31 3.62
C VAL A 261 13.94 11.00 3.96
N GLY A 262 14.65 10.34 3.04
CA GLY A 262 15.99 9.85 3.23
C GLY A 262 16.04 8.49 3.95
N THR A 263 17.12 7.75 3.72
CA THR A 263 17.27 6.37 4.22
C THR A 263 17.21 6.28 5.73
N GLY A 264 17.82 7.21 6.45
CA GLY A 264 17.81 7.22 7.91
C GLY A 264 16.41 7.44 8.51
N ALA A 265 15.63 8.36 7.95
CA ALA A 265 14.26 8.60 8.40
C ALA A 265 13.34 7.42 8.05
N TYR A 266 13.52 6.81 6.87
CA TYR A 266 12.78 5.60 6.51
C TYR A 266 13.03 4.45 7.50
N GLN A 267 14.28 4.21 7.90
CA GLN A 267 14.59 3.18 8.89
C GLN A 267 13.99 3.47 10.26
N ARG A 268 13.96 4.75 10.69
CA ARG A 268 13.24 5.14 11.92
C ARG A 268 11.74 4.89 11.83
N PHE A 269 11.12 5.13 10.67
CA PHE A 269 9.72 4.80 10.41
C PHE A 269 9.43 3.31 10.66
N VAL A 270 10.18 2.41 10.04
CA VAL A 270 10.03 0.96 10.24
C VAL A 270 10.27 0.56 11.70
N THR A 271 11.25 1.19 12.36
CA THR A 271 11.54 0.97 13.78
C THR A 271 10.36 1.38 14.67
N VAL A 272 9.73 2.54 14.42
CA VAL A 272 8.55 2.98 15.15
C VAL A 272 7.41 1.96 15.04
N MET A 273 7.12 1.49 13.84
CA MET A 273 6.09 0.46 13.63
C MET A 273 6.41 -0.82 14.42
N SER A 274 7.66 -1.27 14.38
CA SER A 274 8.11 -2.48 15.08
C SER A 274 8.02 -2.33 16.61
N GLU A 275 8.49 -1.22 17.16
CA GLU A 275 8.46 -0.97 18.61
C GLU A 275 7.03 -0.82 19.13
N CYS A 276 6.14 -0.15 18.37
CA CYS A 276 4.74 -0.05 18.74
C CYS A 276 4.03 -1.41 18.70
N ALA A 277 4.33 -2.26 17.70
CA ALA A 277 3.78 -3.60 17.62
C ALA A 277 4.29 -4.50 18.79
N ASN A 278 5.58 -4.41 19.12
CA ASN A 278 6.14 -5.08 20.30
C ASN A 278 5.48 -4.62 21.61
N ALA A 279 5.24 -3.32 21.75
CA ALA A 279 4.55 -2.78 22.91
C ALA A 279 3.10 -3.27 23.02
N GLN A 280 2.40 -3.43 21.89
CA GLN A 280 1.07 -4.04 21.86
C GLN A 280 1.12 -5.52 22.29
N LEU A 281 2.11 -6.28 21.81
CA LEU A 281 2.29 -7.68 22.18
C LEU A 281 2.58 -7.84 23.67
N ALA A 282 3.38 -6.95 24.26
CA ALA A 282 3.71 -6.97 25.68
C ALA A 282 2.54 -6.62 26.63
N ARG A 283 1.46 -6.00 26.11
CA ARG A 283 0.26 -5.64 26.87
C ARG A 283 -0.82 -6.73 26.88
N ARG A 284 -0.62 -7.81 26.13
CA ARG A 284 -1.53 -8.97 26.03
C ARG A 284 -1.12 -10.10 26.97
#